data_14ab7fb26585e1ec27dbc9bc0c9a4e57
#
_entry.id   14ab7fb26585e1ec27dbc9bc0c9a4e57
#
_cell.length_a   1.000
_cell.length_b   1.000
_cell.length_c   1.000
_cell.angle_alpha   90.00
_cell.angle_beta   90.00
_cell.angle_gamma   90.00
#
_symmetry.space_group_name_H-M   'P 1'
#
loop_
_entity.id
_entity.type
_entity.pdbx_description
1 polymer ?
#
loop_
_entity_poly.entity_id
_entity_poly.type
_entity_poly.pdbx_seq_one_letter_code
_entity_poly.pdbx_strand_id
1 'polypeptide(L)'
;MKYYTSKWWSETSLEEGDDTNERYRAYINAVRPKLSAEILRLVETISLHDARVRSLALDADTESLVIKLDGYDYLPLSHGRKPTDLQIAIHYEGVSAFFVTGSQHYSWFKYSDLGYNEIEVIGRCKFEHRMLFSTGDEVTIRFRKLTVETPPKQKTAARRTQPRP
;
A
#
# COMPACT_ATOMS: atom_id res chain seq x y z
N MET A 1 11.61 -3.51 6.54
CA MET A 1 10.78 -2.42 7.13
C MET A 1 11.41 -1.95 8.44
N LYS A 2 11.05 -0.76 8.91
CA LYS A 2 11.63 -0.16 10.13
C LYS A 2 10.65 -0.19 11.31
N TYR A 3 9.39 0.01 11.02
CA TYR A 3 8.30 0.01 12.02
C TYR A 3 7.54 -1.31 11.97
N TYR A 4 6.96 -1.65 10.85
CA TYR A 4 6.10 -2.82 10.65
C TYR A 4 6.89 -3.99 10.07
N THR A 5 7.83 -4.55 10.84
CA THR A 5 8.64 -5.69 10.38
C THR A 5 7.85 -7.01 10.46
N SER A 6 8.25 -8.01 9.66
CA SER A 6 7.66 -9.36 9.76
C SER A 6 7.79 -9.93 11.18
N LYS A 7 8.91 -9.64 11.86
CA LYS A 7 9.12 -10.05 13.26
C LYS A 7 8.12 -9.36 14.19
N TRP A 8 7.96 -8.04 14.09
CA TRP A 8 6.97 -7.29 14.85
C TRP A 8 5.56 -7.85 14.63
N TRP A 9 5.19 -8.12 13.38
CA TRP A 9 3.85 -8.65 13.08
C TRP A 9 3.62 -10.02 13.72
N SER A 10 4.59 -10.93 13.68
CA SER A 10 4.43 -12.28 14.25
C SER A 10 4.47 -12.33 15.77
N GLU A 11 5.20 -11.41 16.43
CA GLU A 11 5.49 -11.49 17.85
C GLU A 11 4.71 -10.49 18.70
N THR A 12 4.47 -9.27 18.19
CA THR A 12 4.03 -8.15 19.03
C THR A 12 2.79 -7.41 18.53
N SER A 13 2.35 -7.63 17.30
CA SER A 13 1.24 -6.84 16.72
C SER A 13 -0.11 -6.96 17.45
N LEU A 14 -0.25 -8.00 18.30
CA LEU A 14 -1.46 -8.28 19.09
C LEU A 14 -1.27 -8.01 20.59
N GLU A 15 -0.09 -7.55 21.01
CA GLU A 15 0.18 -7.27 22.42
C GLU A 15 -0.41 -5.91 22.85
N GLU A 16 -1.01 -5.87 24.03
CA GLU A 16 -1.41 -4.61 24.66
C GLU A 16 -0.15 -3.78 24.98
N GLY A 17 -0.14 -2.51 24.53
CA GLY A 17 0.99 -1.61 24.75
C GLY A 17 1.97 -1.49 23.59
N ASP A 18 1.70 -2.11 22.43
CA ASP A 18 2.48 -1.86 21.23
C ASP A 18 2.29 -0.41 20.73
N ASP A 19 3.38 0.35 20.72
CA ASP A 19 3.43 1.76 20.35
C ASP A 19 3.87 2.00 18.89
N THR A 20 3.98 0.94 18.09
CA THR A 20 4.54 1.01 16.72
C THR A 20 3.78 2.00 15.83
N ASN A 21 2.45 2.01 15.91
CA ASN A 21 1.62 2.97 15.18
C ASN A 21 1.87 4.41 15.62
N GLU A 22 2.04 4.65 16.92
CA GLU A 22 2.32 5.98 17.48
C GLU A 22 3.71 6.45 17.06
N ARG A 23 4.70 5.58 17.10
CA ARG A 23 6.08 5.86 16.66
C ARG A 23 6.13 6.19 15.17
N TYR A 24 5.42 5.44 14.32
CA TYR A 24 5.35 5.74 12.89
C TYR A 24 4.63 7.07 12.64
N ARG A 25 3.53 7.35 13.34
CA ARG A 25 2.82 8.62 13.25
C ARG A 25 3.70 9.79 13.70
N ALA A 26 4.44 9.64 14.79
CA ALA A 26 5.40 10.64 15.25
C ALA A 26 6.50 10.91 14.21
N TYR A 27 7.01 9.85 13.55
CA TYR A 27 7.96 9.99 12.46
C TYR A 27 7.36 10.78 11.28
N ILE A 28 6.14 10.43 10.81
CA ILE A 28 5.47 11.15 9.70
C ILE A 28 5.31 12.63 10.05
N ASN A 29 4.91 12.96 11.28
CA ASN A 29 4.77 14.33 11.73
C ASN A 29 6.13 15.09 11.69
N ALA A 30 7.21 14.45 12.10
CA ALA A 30 8.55 15.04 12.09
C ALA A 30 9.08 15.32 10.66
N VAL A 31 8.74 14.46 9.70
CA VAL A 31 9.19 14.61 8.30
C VAL A 31 8.15 15.30 7.39
N ARG A 32 6.98 15.65 7.91
CA ARG A 32 5.87 16.28 7.17
C ARG A 32 6.31 17.40 6.21
N PRO A 33 7.19 18.35 6.57
CA PRO A 33 7.63 19.42 5.67
C PRO A 33 8.40 18.92 4.43
N LYS A 34 8.84 17.66 4.42
CA LYS A 34 9.58 17.03 3.33
C LYS A 34 8.69 16.19 2.43
N LEU A 35 7.44 15.93 2.84
CA LEU A 35 6.49 15.08 2.13
C LEU A 35 5.62 15.91 1.16
N SER A 36 5.35 15.35 -0.01
CA SER A 36 4.37 15.95 -0.93
C SER A 36 2.94 15.75 -0.41
N ALA A 37 2.00 16.56 -0.92
CA ALA A 37 0.58 16.42 -0.60
C ALA A 37 0.04 15.02 -0.92
N GLU A 38 0.50 14.39 -2.03
CA GLU A 38 0.08 13.05 -2.41
C GLU A 38 0.63 11.96 -1.47
N ILE A 39 1.87 12.11 -0.98
CA ILE A 39 2.41 11.18 0.03
C ILE A 39 1.63 11.34 1.34
N LEU A 40 1.35 12.56 1.78
CA LEU A 40 0.53 12.81 2.98
C LEU A 40 -0.88 12.22 2.82
N ARG A 41 -1.51 12.39 1.66
CA ARG A 41 -2.80 11.78 1.34
C ARG A 41 -2.73 10.26 1.48
N LEU A 42 -1.71 9.61 0.93
CA LEU A 42 -1.55 8.16 1.02
C LEU A 42 -1.44 7.68 2.47
N VAL A 43 -0.59 8.33 3.29
CA VAL A 43 -0.32 7.85 4.64
C VAL A 43 -1.38 8.25 5.67
N GLU A 44 -2.18 9.27 5.41
CA GLU A 44 -3.13 9.83 6.38
C GLU A 44 -4.60 9.51 6.07
N THR A 45 -4.95 9.32 4.79
CA THR A 45 -6.36 9.22 4.38
C THR A 45 -6.70 7.94 3.65
N ILE A 46 -5.70 7.18 3.16
CA ILE A 46 -5.93 5.95 2.40
C ILE A 46 -5.42 4.76 3.22
N SER A 47 -6.32 3.85 3.56
CA SER A 47 -5.90 2.58 4.14
C SER A 47 -5.57 1.59 3.05
N LEU A 48 -4.34 1.07 3.08
CA LEU A 48 -3.92 -0.04 2.23
C LEU A 48 -4.04 -1.39 2.95
N HIS A 49 -4.45 -1.42 4.22
CA HIS A 49 -4.65 -2.64 4.98
C HIS A 49 -5.70 -3.53 4.30
N ASP A 50 -5.41 -4.81 4.19
CA ASP A 50 -6.23 -5.82 3.48
C ASP A 50 -6.41 -5.56 1.98
N ALA A 51 -5.64 -4.65 1.39
CA ALA A 51 -5.71 -4.41 -0.04
C ALA A 51 -5.03 -5.53 -0.83
N ARG A 52 -5.66 -5.91 -1.94
CA ARG A 52 -5.12 -6.91 -2.88
C ARG A 52 -4.46 -6.27 -4.07
N VAL A 53 -3.24 -6.69 -4.37
CA VAL A 53 -2.56 -6.26 -5.60
C VAL A 53 -3.24 -6.89 -6.82
N ARG A 54 -3.71 -6.07 -7.73
CA ARG A 54 -4.29 -6.49 -9.02
C ARG A 54 -3.27 -6.55 -10.12
N SER A 55 -2.41 -5.57 -10.16
CA SER A 55 -1.33 -5.53 -11.12
C SER A 55 -0.18 -4.68 -10.61
N LEU A 56 1.00 -5.02 -11.08
CA LEU A 56 2.23 -4.26 -10.90
C LEU A 56 2.87 -4.15 -12.28
N ALA A 57 3.14 -2.93 -12.72
CA ALA A 57 3.76 -2.65 -14.01
C ALA A 57 4.95 -1.72 -13.79
N LEU A 58 6.16 -2.26 -14.02
CA LEU A 58 7.42 -1.53 -13.99
C LEU A 58 7.83 -1.21 -15.43
N ASP A 59 8.10 0.05 -15.68
CA ASP A 59 8.68 0.54 -16.92
C ASP A 59 10.06 1.11 -16.62
N ALA A 60 11.10 0.39 -17.04
CA ALA A 60 12.48 0.75 -16.79
C ALA A 60 12.93 1.96 -17.64
N ASP A 61 12.35 2.13 -18.84
CA ASP A 61 12.75 3.20 -19.74
C ASP A 61 12.28 4.58 -19.24
N THR A 62 11.11 4.60 -18.60
CA THR A 62 10.54 5.81 -17.99
C THR A 62 10.80 5.93 -16.49
N GLU A 63 11.55 5.00 -15.89
CA GLU A 63 11.75 4.91 -14.44
C GLU A 63 10.42 5.02 -13.68
N SER A 64 9.38 4.35 -14.15
CA SER A 64 8.06 4.42 -13.53
C SER A 64 7.56 3.05 -13.07
N LEU A 65 6.72 3.06 -12.03
CA LEU A 65 6.04 1.88 -11.52
C LEU A 65 4.60 2.23 -11.21
N VAL A 66 3.68 1.37 -11.61
CA VAL A 66 2.26 1.49 -11.25
C VAL A 66 1.84 0.24 -10.49
N ILE A 67 1.29 0.43 -9.28
CA ILE A 67 0.63 -0.65 -8.53
C ILE A 67 -0.86 -0.35 -8.50
N LYS A 68 -1.67 -1.32 -8.93
CA LYS A 68 -3.14 -1.27 -8.78
C LYS A 68 -3.57 -2.24 -7.71
N LEU A 69 -4.40 -1.75 -6.79
CA LEU A 69 -4.92 -2.52 -5.66
C LEU A 69 -6.45 -2.43 -5.60
N ASP A 70 -7.06 -3.49 -5.10
CA ASP A 70 -8.43 -3.44 -4.58
C ASP A 70 -8.34 -3.31 -3.07
N GLY A 71 -8.93 -2.28 -2.53
CA GLY A 71 -8.94 -1.97 -1.11
C GLY A 71 -10.30 -1.46 -0.66
N TYR A 72 -10.32 -0.83 0.50
CA TYR A 72 -11.54 -0.33 1.12
C TYR A 72 -11.34 1.11 1.59
N ASP A 73 -12.40 1.92 1.44
CA ASP A 73 -12.51 3.20 2.13
C ASP A 73 -13.13 2.95 3.51
N TYR A 74 -12.33 3.14 4.56
CA TYR A 74 -12.77 2.97 5.94
C TYR A 74 -13.31 4.26 6.57
N LEU A 75 -13.19 5.43 5.92
CA LEU A 75 -13.77 6.68 6.42
C LEU A 75 -15.27 6.58 6.73
N PRO A 76 -16.11 5.83 5.96
CA PRO A 76 -17.50 5.63 6.30
C PRO A 76 -17.75 4.97 7.65
N LEU A 77 -16.80 4.15 8.18
CA LEU A 77 -16.98 3.50 9.49
C LEU A 77 -17.08 4.51 10.64
N SER A 78 -16.31 5.60 10.59
CA SER A 78 -16.39 6.67 11.59
C SER A 78 -17.77 7.35 11.62
N HIS A 79 -18.57 7.15 10.59
CA HIS A 79 -19.93 7.68 10.44
C HIS A 79 -21.00 6.57 10.50
N GLY A 80 -20.67 5.38 10.99
CA GLY A 80 -21.60 4.24 11.12
C GLY A 80 -22.06 3.63 9.79
N ARG A 81 -21.33 3.88 8.69
CA ARG A 81 -21.60 3.31 7.35
C ARG A 81 -20.68 2.14 7.07
N LYS A 82 -21.08 1.25 6.15
CA LYS A 82 -20.20 0.15 5.69
C LYS A 82 -19.02 0.68 4.88
N PRO A 83 -17.85 0.03 4.95
CA PRO A 83 -16.72 0.34 4.08
C PRO A 83 -17.14 0.26 2.61
N THR A 84 -16.58 1.12 1.79
CA THR A 84 -16.82 1.14 0.35
C THR A 84 -15.61 0.54 -0.38
N ASP A 85 -15.87 -0.36 -1.31
CA ASP A 85 -14.82 -0.90 -2.19
C ASP A 85 -14.17 0.22 -3.00
N LEU A 86 -12.84 0.28 -2.96
CA LEU A 86 -12.03 1.19 -3.75
C LEU A 86 -11.11 0.45 -4.71
N GLN A 87 -10.88 1.05 -5.86
CA GLN A 87 -9.70 0.77 -6.67
C GLN A 87 -8.66 1.86 -6.36
N ILE A 88 -7.45 1.42 -6.06
CA ILE A 88 -6.35 2.31 -5.73
C ILE A 88 -5.28 2.10 -6.79
N ALA A 89 -4.85 3.15 -7.46
CA ALA A 89 -3.67 3.11 -8.32
C ALA A 89 -2.61 4.05 -7.74
N ILE A 90 -1.44 3.50 -7.43
CA ILE A 90 -0.29 4.25 -6.95
C ILE A 90 0.72 4.30 -8.08
N HIS A 91 1.02 5.50 -8.53
CA HIS A 91 1.98 5.78 -9.59
C HIS A 91 3.25 6.34 -8.98
N TYR A 92 4.38 5.68 -9.23
CA TYR A 92 5.71 6.11 -8.80
C TYR A 92 6.50 6.61 -10.01
N GLU A 93 7.18 7.74 -9.86
CA GLU A 93 8.06 8.34 -10.87
C GLU A 93 9.48 8.50 -10.31
N GLY A 94 10.48 8.34 -11.17
CA GLY A 94 11.88 8.35 -10.80
C GLY A 94 12.22 7.17 -9.89
N VAL A 95 11.74 5.98 -10.27
CA VAL A 95 12.00 4.73 -9.55
C VAL A 95 13.45 4.32 -9.73
N SER A 96 14.22 4.35 -8.64
CA SER A 96 15.63 3.99 -8.63
C SER A 96 15.92 2.59 -8.10
N ALA A 97 14.93 1.96 -7.46
CA ALA A 97 15.03 0.58 -6.98
C ALA A 97 13.63 -0.03 -6.77
N PHE A 98 13.54 -1.32 -7.07
CA PHE A 98 12.38 -2.17 -6.78
C PHE A 98 12.89 -3.52 -6.30
N PHE A 99 12.52 -3.91 -5.08
CA PHE A 99 12.92 -5.19 -4.49
C PHE A 99 11.70 -5.92 -3.96
N VAL A 100 11.73 -7.24 -4.11
CA VAL A 100 10.81 -8.16 -3.43
C VAL A 100 11.66 -9.12 -2.62
N THR A 101 11.40 -9.23 -1.32
CA THR A 101 12.06 -10.15 -0.41
C THR A 101 11.03 -11.02 0.29
N GLY A 102 11.35 -12.29 0.59
CA GLY A 102 10.44 -13.22 1.23
C GLY A 102 10.31 -14.54 0.46
N SER A 103 9.09 -14.98 0.21
CA SER A 103 8.86 -16.24 -0.50
C SER A 103 9.30 -16.13 -1.96
N GLN A 104 9.99 -17.17 -2.46
CA GLN A 104 10.43 -17.22 -3.86
C GLN A 104 9.29 -17.58 -4.85
N HIS A 105 8.04 -17.55 -4.39
CA HIS A 105 6.92 -17.87 -5.25
C HIS A 105 6.53 -16.67 -6.12
N TYR A 106 6.62 -16.85 -7.43
CA TYR A 106 6.27 -15.85 -8.45
C TYR A 106 4.85 -15.27 -8.32
N SER A 107 3.98 -15.94 -7.58
CA SER A 107 2.56 -15.54 -7.38
C SER A 107 2.27 -14.92 -6.02
N TRP A 108 3.27 -14.42 -5.29
CA TRP A 108 3.10 -13.84 -3.96
C TRP A 108 1.96 -12.82 -3.89
N PHE A 109 1.85 -11.91 -4.88
CA PHE A 109 0.83 -10.86 -4.90
C PHE A 109 -0.57 -11.39 -5.22
N LYS A 110 -0.72 -12.60 -5.77
CA LYS A 110 -2.03 -13.15 -6.15
C LYS A 110 -2.82 -13.68 -4.96
N TYR A 111 -2.13 -14.13 -3.92
CA TYR A 111 -2.72 -14.84 -2.79
C TYR A 111 -2.49 -14.14 -1.45
N SER A 112 -1.89 -12.95 -1.45
CA SER A 112 -1.63 -12.22 -0.23
C SER A 112 -2.32 -10.86 -0.24
N ASP A 113 -2.80 -10.48 0.93
CA ASP A 113 -3.32 -9.15 1.19
C ASP A 113 -2.19 -8.29 1.80
N LEU A 114 -2.21 -6.99 1.53
CA LEU A 114 -1.25 -6.06 2.10
C LEU A 114 -1.60 -5.84 3.57
N GLY A 115 -0.70 -6.22 4.48
CA GLY A 115 -0.89 -6.05 5.91
C GLY A 115 -0.53 -4.62 6.35
N TYR A 116 0.71 -4.24 6.14
CA TYR A 116 1.23 -2.94 6.58
C TYR A 116 2.08 -2.29 5.52
N ASN A 117 2.16 -0.97 5.59
CA ASN A 117 3.05 -0.20 4.74
C ASN A 117 3.65 0.99 5.49
N GLU A 118 4.82 1.43 5.05
CA GLU A 118 5.51 2.60 5.60
C GLU A 118 6.23 3.37 4.51
N ILE A 119 6.24 4.71 4.61
CA ILE A 119 7.02 5.57 3.74
C ILE A 119 8.13 6.22 4.56
N GLU A 120 9.34 6.20 4.04
CA GLU A 120 10.52 6.80 4.66
C GLU A 120 11.16 7.84 3.73
N VAL A 121 11.64 8.95 4.31
CA VAL A 121 12.46 9.94 3.61
C VAL A 121 13.91 9.48 3.69
N ILE A 122 14.48 9.06 2.56
CA ILE A 122 15.85 8.53 2.48
C ILE A 122 16.86 9.54 1.93
N GLY A 123 16.40 10.73 1.56
CA GLY A 123 17.25 11.80 1.03
C GLY A 123 16.45 13.00 0.55
N ARG A 124 17.12 13.98 -0.04
CA ARG A 124 16.45 15.15 -0.62
C ARG A 124 15.61 14.70 -1.84
N CYS A 125 14.28 14.87 -1.74
CA CYS A 125 13.33 14.41 -2.76
C CYS A 125 13.51 12.93 -3.13
N LYS A 126 13.85 12.07 -2.15
CA LYS A 126 13.98 10.63 -2.32
C LYS A 126 13.22 9.93 -1.20
N PHE A 127 12.38 9.02 -1.57
CA PHE A 127 11.48 8.30 -0.67
C PHE A 127 11.62 6.80 -0.87
N GLU A 128 11.31 6.04 0.17
CA GLU A 128 11.20 4.60 0.12
C GLU A 128 9.83 4.20 0.66
N HIS A 129 9.05 3.47 -0.14
CA HIS A 129 7.80 2.85 0.26
C HIS A 129 8.05 1.36 0.45
N ARG A 130 7.75 0.86 1.64
CA ARG A 130 7.85 -0.55 1.99
C ARG A 130 6.47 -1.09 2.30
N MET A 131 6.18 -2.27 1.80
CA MET A 131 4.89 -2.94 1.98
C MET A 131 5.14 -4.36 2.47
N LEU A 132 4.49 -4.74 3.56
CA LEU A 132 4.52 -6.09 4.14
C LEU A 132 3.21 -6.80 3.85
N PHE A 133 3.29 -7.97 3.26
CA PHE A 133 2.16 -8.78 2.86
C PHE A 133 1.88 -9.92 3.85
N SER A 134 0.65 -10.43 3.87
CA SER A 134 0.20 -11.51 4.78
C SER A 134 1.01 -12.80 4.62
N THR A 135 1.69 -12.99 3.50
CA THR A 135 2.62 -14.10 3.26
C THR A 135 4.00 -13.90 3.88
N GLY A 136 4.27 -12.72 4.46
CA GLY A 136 5.59 -12.32 4.96
C GLY A 136 6.51 -11.75 3.87
N ASP A 137 6.01 -11.61 2.63
CA ASP A 137 6.77 -10.97 1.57
C ASP A 137 6.83 -9.46 1.81
N GLU A 138 7.99 -8.86 1.54
CA GLU A 138 8.18 -7.42 1.61
C GLU A 138 8.51 -6.85 0.22
N VAL A 139 7.84 -5.76 -0.14
CA VAL A 139 8.12 -4.98 -1.34
C VAL A 139 8.72 -3.65 -0.94
N THR A 140 9.82 -3.28 -1.56
CA THR A 140 10.49 -1.99 -1.35
C THR A 140 10.63 -1.24 -2.67
N ILE A 141 10.17 0.01 -2.71
CA ILE A 141 10.22 0.89 -3.88
C ILE A 141 10.92 2.19 -3.48
N ARG A 142 12.02 2.54 -4.16
CA ARG A 142 12.67 3.86 -4.03
C ARG A 142 12.28 4.74 -5.19
N PHE A 143 11.79 5.93 -4.90
CA PHE A 143 11.19 6.81 -5.90
C PHE A 143 11.41 8.30 -5.56
N ARG A 144 11.07 9.18 -6.51
CA ARG A 144 11.15 10.64 -6.34
C ARG A 144 9.77 11.28 -6.18
N LYS A 145 8.76 10.77 -6.88
CA LYS A 145 7.41 11.32 -6.86
C LYS A 145 6.39 10.18 -6.81
N LEU A 146 5.28 10.45 -6.18
CA LEU A 146 4.15 9.52 -6.06
C LEU A 146 2.86 10.30 -6.30
N THR A 147 1.91 9.66 -7.01
CA THR A 147 0.53 10.12 -7.13
C THR A 147 -0.41 8.96 -6.85
N VAL A 148 -1.61 9.25 -6.31
CA VAL A 148 -2.59 8.23 -5.95
C VAL A 148 -3.93 8.54 -6.60
N GLU A 149 -4.47 7.57 -7.33
CA GLU A 149 -5.82 7.62 -7.87
C GLU A 149 -6.72 6.65 -7.09
N THR A 150 -7.91 7.10 -6.72
CA THR A 150 -8.89 6.30 -5.99
C THR A 150 -10.27 6.39 -6.67
N PRO A 151 -10.44 5.92 -7.91
CA PRO A 151 -11.74 5.87 -8.53
C PRO A 151 -12.65 4.89 -7.76
N PRO A 152 -13.95 5.15 -7.64
CA PRO A 152 -14.88 4.19 -7.06
C PRO A 152 -14.87 2.92 -7.90
N LYS A 153 -14.94 1.75 -7.23
CA LYS A 153 -14.95 0.45 -7.91
C LYS A 153 -16.17 0.37 -8.82
N GLN A 154 -15.95 0.25 -10.12
CA GLN A 154 -17.05 0.03 -11.06
C GLN A 154 -17.74 -1.28 -10.69
N LYS A 155 -19.05 -1.21 -10.41
CA LYS A 155 -19.88 -2.42 -10.22
C LYS A 155 -19.75 -3.24 -11.49
N THR A 156 -19.05 -4.35 -11.43
CA THR A 156 -18.97 -5.33 -12.54
C THR A 156 -20.41 -5.71 -12.87
N ALA A 157 -20.87 -5.36 -14.06
CA ALA A 157 -22.20 -5.75 -14.52
C ALA A 157 -22.32 -7.26 -14.33
N ALA A 158 -23.30 -7.68 -13.53
CA ALA A 158 -23.57 -9.08 -13.26
C ALA A 158 -23.59 -9.82 -14.60
N ARG A 159 -22.70 -10.80 -14.75
CA ARG A 159 -22.65 -11.67 -15.93
C ARG A 159 -24.06 -12.21 -16.12
N ARG A 160 -24.77 -11.68 -17.12
CA ARG A 160 -26.06 -12.25 -17.55
C ARG A 160 -25.81 -13.72 -17.80
N THR A 161 -26.31 -14.57 -16.93
CA THR A 161 -26.40 -16.00 -17.18
C THR A 161 -27.26 -16.17 -18.44
N GLN A 162 -26.60 -16.49 -19.54
CA GLN A 162 -27.34 -16.97 -20.73
C GLN A 162 -28.07 -18.23 -20.31
N PRO A 163 -29.37 -18.35 -20.57
CA PRO A 163 -30.05 -19.63 -20.40
C PRO A 163 -29.40 -20.66 -21.36
N ARG A 164 -29.04 -21.80 -20.79
CA ARG A 164 -28.60 -22.95 -21.62
C ARG A 164 -29.74 -23.42 -22.49
N PRO A 165 -29.46 -23.80 -23.75
CA PRO A 165 -30.44 -24.37 -24.67
C PRO A 165 -30.95 -25.73 -24.20
#